data_e0b3c22e449e1edddb93a362948ccf45
#
_entry.id   e0b3c22e449e1edddb93a362948ccf45
#
_cell.length_a   1.000
_cell.length_b   1.000
_cell.length_c   1.000
_cell.angle_alpha   90.00
_cell.angle_beta   90.00
_cell.angle_gamma   90.00
#
_symmetry.space_group_name_H-M   'P 1'
#
loop_
_entity.id
_entity.type
_entity.pdbx_description
1 polymer ?
#
loop_
_entity_poly.entity_id
_entity_poly.type
_entity_poly.pdbx_seq_one_letter_code
_entity_poly.pdbx_strand_id
1 'polypeptide(L)'
;MSRERRNIELPYRLMDLSPSARIIVSYLQFESMINGRPYVTFNDIVENTGLSQRAVRGALSELKAKGVVETILDVSRGRRYLYRLIPSNISIIEEQVESGVYLVDVGVGVPSMMSFRVYRTIRASAIVYYTSHVPRSFLEYTKCTCTSLPLEGTRPDQVVFIASKVTSSGGSISIVYDQLLDWELVDPYINAIKESGIKAIRPLSSVSPLILGIQLLMSKSDETLSFRRGNLGIRILRVNPGVEPSNLNRGLLLKVFEIRRINELVEMRQLGDFRNLTSDYEKVLLIYESIPESTA
;
A
#
# COMPACT_ATOMS: atom_id res chain seq x y z
N MET A 1 7.26 -30.45 45.34
CA MET A 1 7.62 -29.52 44.25
C MET A 1 6.41 -29.37 43.33
N SER A 2 5.63 -28.34 43.57
CA SER A 2 4.42 -28.00 42.80
C SER A 2 4.87 -27.38 41.45
N ARG A 3 4.55 -28.05 40.34
CA ARG A 3 4.70 -27.47 39.00
C ARG A 3 3.63 -26.42 38.82
N GLU A 4 3.98 -25.14 39.00
CA GLU A 4 3.18 -24.05 38.50
C GLU A 4 2.95 -24.24 37.01
N ARG A 5 1.73 -24.62 36.62
CA ARG A 5 1.28 -24.50 35.22
C ARG A 5 1.22 -23.00 34.93
N ARG A 6 2.23 -22.47 34.30
CA ARG A 6 2.12 -21.15 33.66
C ARG A 6 0.98 -21.29 32.65
N ASN A 7 -0.17 -20.70 32.95
CA ASN A 7 -1.21 -20.46 31.98
C ASN A 7 -0.56 -19.57 30.89
N ILE A 8 -0.24 -20.15 29.74
CA ILE A 8 0.15 -19.39 28.58
C ILE A 8 -1.15 -18.73 28.11
N GLU A 9 -1.42 -17.51 28.58
CA GLU A 9 -2.48 -16.70 28.03
C GLU A 9 -2.13 -16.41 26.58
N LEU A 10 -2.99 -16.89 25.68
CA LEU A 10 -2.83 -16.59 24.24
C LEU A 10 -3.01 -15.09 24.03
N PRO A 11 -2.19 -14.45 23.19
CA PRO A 11 -2.29 -13.02 22.95
C PRO A 11 -3.67 -12.68 22.38
N TYR A 12 -4.21 -11.50 22.75
CA TYR A 12 -5.50 -11.02 22.25
C TYR A 12 -5.48 -10.87 20.75
N ARG A 13 -6.54 -11.29 20.07
CA ARG A 13 -6.71 -11.05 18.63
C ARG A 13 -7.17 -9.61 18.42
N LEU A 14 -6.73 -8.99 17.31
CA LEU A 14 -7.19 -7.64 16.96
C LEU A 14 -8.73 -7.55 16.88
N MET A 15 -9.39 -8.64 16.47
CA MET A 15 -10.85 -8.72 16.37
C MET A 15 -11.55 -8.73 17.73
N ASP A 16 -10.86 -9.07 18.81
CA ASP A 16 -11.40 -9.09 20.18
C ASP A 16 -11.40 -7.69 20.82
N LEU A 17 -10.90 -6.70 20.10
CA LEU A 17 -10.85 -5.30 20.53
C LEU A 17 -12.02 -4.51 19.95
N SER A 18 -12.43 -3.46 20.67
CA SER A 18 -13.40 -2.49 20.16
C SER A 18 -12.89 -1.79 18.90
N PRO A 19 -13.75 -1.27 18.02
CA PRO A 19 -13.32 -0.57 16.79
C PRO A 19 -12.32 0.56 17.06
N SER A 20 -12.56 1.37 18.07
CA SER A 20 -11.63 2.45 18.45
C SER A 20 -10.28 1.92 18.94
N ALA A 21 -10.28 0.81 19.69
CA ALA A 21 -9.05 0.19 20.14
C ALA A 21 -8.23 -0.39 18.98
N ARG A 22 -8.88 -0.98 17.97
CA ARG A 22 -8.21 -1.44 16.74
C ARG A 22 -7.51 -0.32 16.00
N ILE A 23 -8.17 0.83 15.86
CA ILE A 23 -7.60 2.01 15.20
C ILE A 23 -6.34 2.48 15.97
N ILE A 24 -6.42 2.55 17.30
CA ILE A 24 -5.28 2.96 18.11
C ILE A 24 -4.12 1.95 17.99
N VAL A 25 -4.40 0.65 18.05
CA VAL A 25 -3.36 -0.38 17.86
C VAL A 25 -2.68 -0.23 16.51
N SER A 26 -3.46 -0.06 15.44
CA SER A 26 -2.91 0.14 14.09
C SER A 26 -2.05 1.41 14.01
N TYR A 27 -2.48 2.49 14.64
CA TYR A 27 -1.71 3.74 14.71
C TYR A 27 -0.40 3.57 15.50
N LEU A 28 -0.46 2.97 16.70
CA LEU A 28 0.73 2.73 17.53
C LEU A 28 1.74 1.81 16.82
N GLN A 29 1.23 0.83 16.09
CA GLN A 29 2.06 -0.06 15.30
C GLN A 29 2.72 0.69 14.15
N PHE A 30 1.97 1.54 13.44
CA PHE A 30 2.49 2.38 12.38
C PHE A 30 3.61 3.29 12.88
N GLU A 31 3.38 4.01 13.99
CA GLU A 31 4.37 4.91 14.58
C GLU A 31 5.64 4.15 14.99
N SER A 32 5.48 3.00 15.63
CA SER A 32 6.62 2.20 16.09
C SER A 32 7.42 1.58 14.95
N MET A 33 6.74 1.00 13.96
CA MET A 33 7.40 0.21 12.90
C MET A 33 7.89 1.08 11.74
N ILE A 34 7.16 2.14 11.43
CA ILE A 34 7.37 2.93 10.23
C ILE A 34 8.08 4.23 10.54
N ASN A 35 7.59 4.96 11.53
CA ASN A 35 8.19 6.24 11.90
C ASN A 35 9.31 6.10 12.94
N GLY A 36 9.58 4.89 13.44
CA GLY A 36 10.59 4.65 14.48
C GLY A 36 10.26 5.32 15.81
N ARG A 37 8.99 5.68 16.05
CA ARG A 37 8.49 6.36 17.24
C ARG A 37 7.68 5.38 18.11
N PRO A 38 8.31 4.58 18.95
CA PRO A 38 7.60 3.57 19.76
C PRO A 38 6.69 4.18 20.83
N TYR A 39 6.89 5.45 21.14
CA TYR A 39 6.15 6.18 22.17
C TYR A 39 5.39 7.36 21.58
N VAL A 40 4.10 7.46 21.84
CA VAL A 40 3.25 8.56 21.39
C VAL A 40 2.47 9.18 22.55
N THR A 41 2.08 10.44 22.41
CA THR A 41 1.25 11.14 23.41
C THR A 41 -0.23 10.89 23.16
N PHE A 42 -1.07 11.22 24.15
CA PHE A 42 -2.53 11.20 23.99
C PHE A 42 -3.00 12.11 22.85
N ASN A 43 -2.40 13.30 22.73
CA ASN A 43 -2.76 14.25 21.68
C ASN A 43 -2.37 13.73 20.30
N ASP A 44 -1.18 13.11 20.15
CA ASP A 44 -0.78 12.47 18.90
C ASP A 44 -1.83 11.43 18.45
N ILE A 45 -2.35 10.63 19.42
CA ILE A 45 -3.39 9.63 19.10
C ILE A 45 -4.67 10.31 18.63
N VAL A 46 -5.14 11.34 19.34
CA VAL A 46 -6.38 12.06 18.97
C VAL A 46 -6.25 12.70 17.58
N GLU A 47 -5.16 13.43 17.35
CA GLU A 47 -4.93 14.18 16.10
C GLU A 47 -4.79 13.25 14.89
N ASN A 48 -4.06 12.15 15.03
CA ASN A 48 -3.75 11.30 13.89
C ASN A 48 -4.77 10.17 13.64
N THR A 49 -5.59 9.81 14.65
CA THR A 49 -6.64 8.80 14.46
C THR A 49 -7.99 9.37 14.09
N GLY A 50 -8.21 10.67 14.29
CA GLY A 50 -9.51 11.32 14.10
C GLY A 50 -10.58 10.90 15.12
N LEU A 51 -10.20 10.12 16.14
CA LEU A 51 -11.12 9.71 17.19
C LEU A 51 -11.38 10.85 18.20
N SER A 52 -12.60 10.92 18.73
CA SER A 52 -12.88 11.85 19.81
C SER A 52 -12.03 11.51 21.07
N GLN A 53 -11.71 12.51 21.87
CA GLN A 53 -10.96 12.30 23.13
C GLN A 53 -11.62 11.26 24.04
N ARG A 54 -12.97 11.22 24.07
CA ARG A 54 -13.72 10.23 24.85
C ARG A 54 -13.50 8.81 24.31
N ALA A 55 -13.53 8.63 23.00
CA ALA A 55 -13.27 7.35 22.35
C ALA A 55 -11.83 6.89 22.59
N VAL A 56 -10.86 7.80 22.47
CA VAL A 56 -9.44 7.49 22.75
C VAL A 56 -9.24 7.07 24.20
N ARG A 57 -9.83 7.77 25.20
CA ARG A 57 -9.73 7.38 26.62
C ARG A 57 -10.33 5.99 26.87
N GLY A 58 -11.52 5.72 26.33
CA GLY A 58 -12.17 4.40 26.47
C GLY A 58 -11.33 3.28 25.87
N ALA A 59 -10.85 3.48 24.66
CA ALA A 59 -10.01 2.49 23.96
C ALA A 59 -8.66 2.27 24.65
N LEU A 60 -7.98 3.32 25.12
CA LEU A 60 -6.74 3.18 25.89
C LEU A 60 -6.96 2.46 27.22
N SER A 61 -8.11 2.70 27.90
CA SER A 61 -8.47 1.96 29.10
C SER A 61 -8.64 0.47 28.82
N GLU A 62 -9.35 0.13 27.74
CA GLU A 62 -9.49 -1.26 27.28
C GLU A 62 -8.12 -1.90 26.97
N LEU A 63 -7.29 -1.22 26.19
CA LEU A 63 -5.97 -1.73 25.78
C LEU A 63 -5.02 -1.92 26.97
N LYS A 64 -5.09 -1.04 27.95
CA LYS A 64 -4.33 -1.17 29.22
C LYS A 64 -4.84 -2.36 30.04
N ALA A 65 -6.14 -2.50 30.21
CA ALA A 65 -6.74 -3.60 30.97
C ALA A 65 -6.37 -4.97 30.36
N LYS A 66 -6.21 -5.02 29.03
CA LYS A 66 -5.77 -6.21 28.30
C LYS A 66 -4.23 -6.33 28.21
N GLY A 67 -3.47 -5.41 28.81
CA GLY A 67 -2.01 -5.41 28.74
C GLY A 67 -1.42 -5.21 27.34
N VAL A 68 -2.22 -4.73 26.38
CA VAL A 68 -1.81 -4.51 24.98
C VAL A 68 -1.01 -3.22 24.83
N VAL A 69 -1.29 -2.23 25.69
CA VAL A 69 -0.61 -0.94 25.71
C VAL A 69 -0.06 -0.68 27.11
N GLU A 70 1.20 -0.31 27.18
CA GLU A 70 1.80 0.23 28.40
C GLU A 70 1.79 1.76 28.39
N THR A 71 1.87 2.31 29.60
CA THR A 71 1.90 3.76 29.81
C THR A 71 3.16 4.11 30.59
N ILE A 72 3.92 5.05 30.08
CA ILE A 72 5.13 5.56 30.74
C ILE A 72 4.91 7.03 31.07
N LEU A 73 5.32 7.46 32.27
CA LEU A 73 5.29 8.86 32.65
C LEU A 73 6.59 9.54 32.19
N ASP A 74 6.49 10.42 31.22
CA ASP A 74 7.60 11.28 30.80
C ASP A 74 7.65 12.53 31.70
N VAL A 75 8.67 12.60 32.54
CA VAL A 75 8.91 13.75 33.43
C VAL A 75 9.79 14.82 32.81
N SER A 76 10.50 14.48 31.71
CA SER A 76 11.49 15.36 31.08
C SER A 76 10.87 16.56 30.36
N ARG A 77 9.62 16.42 29.92
CA ARG A 77 8.87 17.44 29.17
C ARG A 77 7.50 17.75 29.78
N GLY A 78 7.42 17.83 31.14
CA GLY A 78 6.23 18.33 31.84
C GLY A 78 5.20 17.28 32.19
N ARG A 79 5.55 16.16 32.83
CA ARG A 79 4.64 15.11 33.38
C ARG A 79 3.51 14.71 32.44
N ARG A 80 3.84 14.16 31.29
CA ARG A 80 2.87 13.64 30.32
C ARG A 80 2.95 12.12 30.22
N TYR A 81 1.83 11.48 29.92
CA TYR A 81 1.80 10.05 29.66
C TYR A 81 2.15 9.78 28.19
N LEU A 82 3.04 8.81 28.01
CA LEU A 82 3.38 8.22 26.72
C LEU A 82 2.80 6.81 26.65
N TYR A 83 2.34 6.43 25.49
CA TYR A 83 1.71 5.14 25.21
C TYR A 83 2.57 4.35 24.24
N ARG A 84 2.78 3.07 24.55
CA ARG A 84 3.53 2.14 23.68
C ARG A 84 2.76 0.83 23.54
N LEU A 85 2.75 0.29 22.32
CA LEU A 85 2.23 -1.04 22.05
C LEU A 85 3.16 -2.09 22.64
N ILE A 86 2.60 -3.13 23.28
CA ILE A 86 3.31 -4.33 23.72
C ILE A 86 3.04 -5.43 22.69
N PRO A 87 3.92 -5.64 21.71
CA PRO A 87 3.65 -6.54 20.58
C PRO A 87 3.42 -8.00 20.98
N SER A 88 4.01 -8.47 22.10
CA SER A 88 3.86 -9.84 22.59
C SER A 88 2.45 -10.15 23.11
N ASN A 89 1.70 -9.13 23.51
CA ASN A 89 0.39 -9.30 24.15
C ASN A 89 -0.78 -9.11 23.19
N ILE A 90 -0.49 -8.74 21.97
CA ILE A 90 -1.46 -8.72 20.88
C ILE A 90 -0.96 -9.67 19.80
N SER A 91 -1.71 -10.73 19.58
CA SER A 91 -1.72 -11.34 18.27
C SER A 91 -2.47 -10.35 17.40
N ILE A 92 -1.75 -9.35 16.90
CA ILE A 92 -2.08 -8.90 15.58
C ILE A 92 -2.02 -10.19 14.81
N ILE A 93 -3.17 -10.72 14.39
CA ILE A 93 -3.16 -11.91 13.56
C ILE A 93 -2.14 -11.52 12.50
N GLU A 94 -0.94 -12.04 12.66
CA GLU A 94 -0.15 -12.29 11.49
C GLU A 94 -1.09 -13.19 10.70
N GLU A 95 -1.90 -12.59 9.83
CA GLU A 95 -2.32 -13.32 8.66
C GLU A 95 -0.99 -13.81 8.14
N GLN A 96 -0.69 -15.07 8.46
CA GLN A 96 0.52 -15.71 7.99
C GLN A 96 0.45 -15.45 6.52
N VAL A 97 1.43 -14.72 6.02
CA VAL A 97 1.49 -14.43 4.59
C VAL A 97 1.48 -15.82 3.98
N GLU A 98 0.33 -16.19 3.39
CA GLU A 98 0.14 -17.53 2.87
C GLU A 98 1.25 -17.83 1.88
N SER A 99 1.69 -19.07 1.84
CA SER A 99 2.64 -19.50 0.81
C SER A 99 2.07 -19.26 -0.58
N GLY A 100 2.83 -18.59 -1.44
CA GLY A 100 2.38 -18.26 -2.79
C GLY A 100 3.16 -17.12 -3.43
N VAL A 101 2.70 -16.72 -4.61
CA VAL A 101 3.21 -15.57 -5.36
C VAL A 101 2.27 -14.40 -5.20
N TYR A 102 2.77 -13.31 -4.66
CA TYR A 102 2.00 -12.08 -4.46
C TYR A 102 2.23 -11.11 -5.62
N LEU A 103 1.14 -10.72 -6.27
CA LEU A 103 1.12 -9.73 -7.36
C LEU A 103 0.75 -8.38 -6.74
N VAL A 104 1.75 -7.54 -6.52
CA VAL A 104 1.63 -6.30 -5.75
C VAL A 104 1.66 -5.11 -6.69
N ASP A 105 0.52 -4.42 -6.79
CA ASP A 105 0.46 -3.13 -7.48
C ASP A 105 1.07 -2.03 -6.60
N VAL A 106 2.02 -1.28 -7.15
CA VAL A 106 2.66 -0.16 -6.47
C VAL A 106 1.71 1.04 -6.26
N GLY A 107 0.59 1.08 -6.99
CA GLY A 107 -0.38 2.17 -6.93
C GLY A 107 0.23 3.52 -7.31
N VAL A 108 -0.08 4.57 -6.55
CA VAL A 108 0.54 5.90 -6.76
C VAL A 108 2.02 5.93 -6.39
N GLY A 109 2.58 4.85 -5.82
CA GLY A 109 4.00 4.70 -5.52
C GLY A 109 4.50 5.53 -4.35
N VAL A 110 3.59 6.12 -3.56
CA VAL A 110 3.94 6.85 -2.35
C VAL A 110 3.93 5.89 -1.17
N PRO A 111 5.06 5.67 -0.47
CA PRO A 111 5.13 4.69 0.62
C PRO A 111 4.08 4.90 1.72
N SER A 112 3.77 6.16 2.06
CA SER A 112 2.74 6.51 3.05
C SER A 112 1.31 6.12 2.64
N MET A 113 1.08 5.85 1.35
CA MET A 113 -0.21 5.38 0.82
C MET A 113 -0.23 3.86 0.59
N MET A 114 0.83 3.17 0.95
CA MET A 114 0.90 1.71 0.90
C MET A 114 -0.04 1.11 1.94
N SER A 115 -0.88 0.13 1.55
CA SER A 115 -1.67 -0.59 2.53
C SER A 115 -0.77 -1.42 3.44
N PHE A 116 -1.17 -1.56 4.70
CA PHE A 116 -0.42 -2.39 5.65
C PHE A 116 -0.26 -3.84 5.18
N ARG A 117 -1.27 -4.35 4.46
CA ARG A 117 -1.22 -5.69 3.87
C ARG A 117 -0.12 -5.81 2.81
N VAL A 118 0.00 -4.82 1.91
CA VAL A 118 1.08 -4.76 0.92
C VAL A 118 2.44 -4.69 1.60
N TYR A 119 2.59 -3.80 2.58
CA TYR A 119 3.82 -3.67 3.36
C TYR A 119 4.26 -5.01 3.97
N ARG A 120 3.33 -5.71 4.66
CA ARG A 120 3.62 -7.01 5.27
C ARG A 120 3.95 -8.09 4.25
N THR A 121 3.21 -8.12 3.15
CA THR A 121 3.42 -9.08 2.06
C THR A 121 4.84 -8.96 1.49
N ILE A 122 5.26 -7.75 1.15
CA ILE A 122 6.61 -7.52 0.63
C ILE A 122 7.66 -7.90 1.69
N ARG A 123 7.46 -7.48 2.93
CA ARG A 123 8.41 -7.74 4.01
C ARG A 123 8.56 -9.23 4.35
N ALA A 124 7.48 -10.01 4.23
CA ALA A 124 7.47 -11.45 4.50
C ALA A 124 7.95 -12.29 3.31
N SER A 125 8.11 -11.70 2.14
CA SER A 125 8.57 -12.41 0.95
C SER A 125 10.04 -12.75 1.04
N ALA A 126 10.40 -13.98 0.67
CA ALA A 126 11.79 -14.42 0.57
C ALA A 126 12.53 -13.72 -0.59
N ILE A 127 11.79 -13.46 -1.67
CA ILE A 127 12.30 -12.75 -2.85
C ILE A 127 11.25 -11.75 -3.30
N VAL A 128 11.71 -10.56 -3.70
CA VAL A 128 10.88 -9.51 -4.30
C VAL A 128 11.40 -9.22 -5.70
N TYR A 129 10.61 -9.58 -6.70
CA TYR A 129 10.82 -9.10 -8.06
C TYR A 129 10.14 -7.74 -8.23
N TYR A 130 10.76 -6.84 -8.96
CA TYR A 130 10.19 -5.51 -9.20
C TYR A 130 10.47 -5.04 -10.62
N THR A 131 9.56 -4.23 -11.18
CA THR A 131 9.73 -3.60 -12.48
C THR A 131 10.44 -2.24 -12.34
N SER A 132 10.97 -1.74 -13.44
CA SER A 132 11.71 -0.46 -13.48
C SER A 132 10.88 0.75 -13.04
N HIS A 133 9.54 0.68 -13.13
CA HIS A 133 8.64 1.73 -12.68
C HIS A 133 8.37 1.74 -11.17
N VAL A 134 8.86 0.74 -10.43
CA VAL A 134 8.76 0.70 -8.97
C VAL A 134 9.85 1.57 -8.37
N PRO A 135 9.52 2.60 -7.57
CA PRO A 135 10.53 3.47 -6.99
C PRO A 135 11.34 2.72 -5.93
N ARG A 136 12.65 2.97 -5.90
CA ARG A 136 13.54 2.37 -4.89
C ARG A 136 13.08 2.66 -3.47
N SER A 137 12.59 3.87 -3.20
CA SER A 137 12.03 4.25 -1.90
C SER A 137 10.89 3.34 -1.44
N PHE A 138 10.09 2.80 -2.36
CA PHE A 138 9.02 1.85 -2.05
C PHE A 138 9.58 0.52 -1.53
N LEU A 139 10.66 0.02 -2.12
CA LEU A 139 11.33 -1.21 -1.70
C LEU A 139 12.13 -0.99 -0.40
N GLU A 140 12.85 0.11 -0.29
CA GLU A 140 13.63 0.48 0.89
C GLU A 140 12.74 0.68 2.12
N TYR A 141 11.55 1.25 1.92
CA TYR A 141 10.59 1.48 2.99
C TYR A 141 10.10 0.18 3.63
N THR A 142 9.99 -0.89 2.86
CA THR A 142 9.59 -2.19 3.38
C THR A 142 10.68 -2.87 4.21
N LYS A 143 11.95 -2.46 4.05
CA LYS A 143 13.12 -3.02 4.75
C LYS A 143 13.06 -4.53 4.90
N CYS A 144 12.72 -5.23 3.83
CA CYS A 144 12.70 -6.68 3.86
C CYS A 144 14.13 -7.22 3.98
N THR A 145 14.30 -8.34 4.67
CA THR A 145 15.55 -9.11 4.65
C THR A 145 15.69 -9.96 3.39
N CYS A 146 14.79 -9.74 2.45
CA CYS A 146 14.66 -10.47 1.22
C CYS A 146 15.67 -10.03 0.16
N THR A 147 15.85 -10.87 -0.82
CA THR A 147 16.56 -10.50 -2.05
C THR A 147 15.62 -9.78 -2.98
N SER A 148 15.98 -8.55 -3.38
CA SER A 148 15.23 -7.77 -4.37
C SER A 148 15.91 -7.87 -5.73
N LEU A 149 15.17 -8.29 -6.75
CA LEU A 149 15.68 -8.54 -8.10
C LEU A 149 14.82 -7.81 -9.14
N PRO A 150 15.42 -7.18 -10.18
CA PRO A 150 14.66 -6.66 -11.29
C PRO A 150 13.96 -7.81 -12.03
N LEU A 151 12.71 -7.59 -12.41
CA LEU A 151 11.94 -8.57 -13.19
C LEU A 151 12.43 -8.61 -14.64
N GLU A 152 12.81 -7.44 -15.16
CA GLU A 152 13.37 -7.30 -16.50
C GLU A 152 14.67 -8.10 -16.62
N GLY A 153 14.75 -8.93 -17.67
CA GLY A 153 15.89 -9.83 -17.90
C GLY A 153 15.82 -11.17 -17.19
N THR A 154 14.82 -11.37 -16.34
CA THR A 154 14.54 -12.68 -15.72
C THR A 154 13.48 -13.39 -16.57
N ARG A 155 13.70 -14.64 -16.96
CA ARG A 155 12.72 -15.37 -17.75
C ARG A 155 11.55 -15.88 -16.88
N PRO A 156 10.30 -15.97 -17.43
CA PRO A 156 9.15 -16.45 -16.66
C PRO A 156 9.36 -17.85 -16.05
N ASP A 157 9.99 -18.78 -16.78
CA ASP A 157 10.28 -20.13 -16.30
C ASP A 157 11.24 -20.14 -15.09
N GLN A 158 12.20 -19.22 -15.04
CA GLN A 158 13.09 -19.04 -13.90
C GLN A 158 12.34 -18.53 -12.67
N VAL A 159 11.43 -17.57 -12.85
CA VAL A 159 10.60 -17.07 -11.75
C VAL A 159 9.71 -18.20 -11.21
N VAL A 160 9.09 -18.99 -12.09
CA VAL A 160 8.26 -20.14 -11.70
C VAL A 160 9.09 -21.19 -10.93
N PHE A 161 10.29 -21.52 -11.42
CA PHE A 161 11.17 -22.46 -10.74
C PHE A 161 11.53 -22.02 -9.32
N ILE A 162 11.89 -20.75 -9.16
CA ILE A 162 12.21 -20.17 -7.85
C ILE A 162 10.95 -20.12 -6.96
N ALA A 163 9.83 -19.69 -7.52
CA ALA A 163 8.56 -19.64 -6.83
C ALA A 163 8.15 -21.02 -6.31
N SER A 164 8.26 -22.05 -7.13
CA SER A 164 7.96 -23.44 -6.73
C SER A 164 8.82 -23.89 -5.54
N LYS A 165 10.12 -23.61 -5.54
CA LYS A 165 11.01 -23.95 -4.43
C LYS A 165 10.67 -23.20 -3.15
N VAL A 166 10.41 -21.90 -3.23
CA VAL A 166 10.08 -21.06 -2.08
C VAL A 166 8.72 -21.46 -1.50
N THR A 167 7.72 -21.67 -2.36
CA THR A 167 6.38 -22.02 -1.89
C THR A 167 6.28 -23.43 -1.33
N SER A 168 7.03 -24.39 -1.85
CA SER A 168 7.09 -25.74 -1.30
C SER A 168 7.73 -25.78 0.10
N SER A 169 8.56 -24.80 0.45
CA SER A 169 9.09 -24.62 1.81
C SER A 169 8.20 -23.77 2.72
N GLY A 170 6.98 -23.41 2.28
CA GLY A 170 6.04 -22.59 3.03
C GLY A 170 6.29 -21.09 2.92
N GLY A 171 7.26 -20.65 2.11
CA GLY A 171 7.58 -19.25 1.89
C GLY A 171 6.71 -18.60 0.83
N SER A 172 6.96 -17.31 0.59
CA SER A 172 6.30 -16.52 -0.43
C SER A 172 7.28 -15.67 -1.23
N ILE A 173 6.90 -15.28 -2.43
CA ILE A 173 7.59 -14.28 -3.23
C ILE A 173 6.62 -13.15 -3.62
N SER A 174 7.14 -11.97 -3.89
CA SER A 174 6.34 -10.86 -4.41
C SER A 174 6.84 -10.41 -5.77
N ILE A 175 5.91 -10.09 -6.66
CA ILE A 175 6.17 -9.34 -7.89
C ILE A 175 5.52 -7.99 -7.72
N VAL A 176 6.34 -6.95 -7.60
CA VAL A 176 5.92 -5.55 -7.41
C VAL A 176 6.01 -4.82 -8.74
N TYR A 177 4.92 -4.22 -9.17
CA TYR A 177 4.81 -3.62 -10.50
C TYR A 177 3.74 -2.52 -10.51
N ASP A 178 3.76 -1.67 -11.54
CA ASP A 178 2.65 -0.77 -11.80
C ASP A 178 1.62 -1.47 -12.70
N GLN A 179 0.41 -1.65 -12.20
CA GLN A 179 -0.62 -2.39 -12.91
C GLN A 179 -0.96 -1.80 -14.28
N LEU A 180 -0.83 -0.50 -14.48
CA LEU A 180 -1.19 0.17 -15.73
C LEU A 180 0.00 0.31 -16.69
N LEU A 181 1.20 0.52 -16.16
CA LEU A 181 2.40 0.69 -17.00
C LEU A 181 3.02 -0.65 -17.40
N ASP A 182 3.07 -1.61 -16.48
CA ASP A 182 3.87 -2.82 -16.62
C ASP A 182 3.06 -4.06 -16.98
N TRP A 183 1.75 -3.92 -17.25
CA TRP A 183 0.89 -5.07 -17.50
C TRP A 183 1.43 -5.98 -18.62
N GLU A 184 1.83 -5.41 -19.74
CA GLU A 184 2.35 -6.17 -20.88
C GLU A 184 3.64 -6.94 -20.55
N LEU A 185 4.49 -6.36 -19.67
CA LEU A 185 5.71 -6.99 -19.19
C LEU A 185 5.39 -8.13 -18.20
N VAL A 186 4.41 -7.94 -17.32
CA VAL A 186 4.15 -8.85 -16.18
C VAL A 186 3.21 -9.99 -16.57
N ASP A 187 2.33 -9.80 -17.54
CA ASP A 187 1.34 -10.81 -17.96
C ASP A 187 1.95 -12.19 -18.28
N PRO A 188 3.07 -12.32 -19.02
CA PRO A 188 3.70 -13.63 -19.28
C PRO A 188 4.11 -14.36 -17.99
N TYR A 189 4.56 -13.64 -16.96
CA TYR A 189 4.92 -14.23 -15.66
C TYR A 189 3.68 -14.69 -14.90
N ILE A 190 2.61 -13.91 -14.93
CA ILE A 190 1.34 -14.27 -14.30
C ILE A 190 0.78 -15.55 -14.91
N ASN A 191 0.82 -15.64 -16.23
CA ASN A 191 0.32 -16.81 -16.95
C ASN A 191 1.17 -18.06 -16.64
N ALA A 192 2.50 -17.95 -16.68
CA ALA A 192 3.39 -19.03 -16.31
C ALA A 192 3.19 -19.51 -14.87
N ILE A 193 2.98 -18.60 -13.91
CA ILE A 193 2.67 -18.93 -12.51
C ILE A 193 1.33 -19.67 -12.42
N LYS A 194 0.29 -19.20 -13.09
CA LYS A 194 -1.03 -19.88 -13.12
C LYS A 194 -0.94 -21.28 -13.72
N GLU A 195 -0.24 -21.44 -14.84
CA GLU A 195 -0.05 -22.72 -15.53
C GLU A 195 0.74 -23.72 -14.67
N SER A 196 1.65 -23.24 -13.82
CA SER A 196 2.39 -24.09 -12.90
C SER A 196 1.60 -24.57 -11.69
N GLY A 197 0.35 -24.10 -11.50
CA GLY A 197 -0.49 -24.42 -10.35
C GLY A 197 -0.09 -23.73 -9.05
N ILE A 198 0.88 -22.80 -9.09
CA ILE A 198 1.27 -22.02 -7.91
C ILE A 198 0.18 -20.99 -7.62
N LYS A 199 -0.17 -20.85 -6.34
CA LYS A 199 -1.18 -19.89 -5.90
C LYS A 199 -0.70 -18.45 -6.16
N ALA A 200 -1.39 -17.74 -7.05
CA ALA A 200 -1.19 -16.31 -7.27
C ALA A 200 -2.19 -15.52 -6.43
N ILE A 201 -1.69 -14.59 -5.62
CA ILE A 201 -2.47 -13.82 -4.65
C ILE A 201 -2.31 -12.33 -4.99
N ARG A 202 -3.44 -11.62 -5.10
CA ARG A 202 -3.44 -10.16 -5.24
C ARG A 202 -3.86 -9.56 -3.90
N PRO A 203 -2.92 -9.00 -3.11
CA PRO A 203 -3.30 -8.26 -1.91
C PRO A 203 -4.11 -7.03 -2.32
N LEU A 204 -5.05 -6.62 -1.47
CA LEU A 204 -5.71 -5.32 -1.64
C LEU A 204 -4.62 -4.24 -1.59
N SER A 205 -4.46 -3.58 -2.72
CA SER A 205 -3.32 -2.72 -2.99
C SER A 205 -3.36 -1.39 -2.24
N SER A 206 -2.26 -0.70 -2.33
CA SER A 206 -2.11 0.73 -2.14
C SER A 206 -3.17 1.53 -2.90
N VAL A 207 -3.29 2.80 -2.62
CA VAL A 207 -4.23 3.67 -3.35
C VAL A 207 -3.89 3.62 -4.85
N SER A 208 -4.78 3.01 -5.62
CA SER A 208 -4.61 2.89 -7.07
C SER A 208 -4.98 4.20 -7.76
N PRO A 209 -4.17 4.69 -8.73
CA PRO A 209 -4.53 5.83 -9.56
C PRO A 209 -5.88 5.67 -10.25
N LEU A 210 -6.24 4.46 -10.65
CA LEU A 210 -7.54 4.14 -11.24
C LEU A 210 -8.69 4.41 -10.28
N ILE A 211 -8.58 3.98 -9.01
CA ILE A 211 -9.61 4.20 -8.00
C ILE A 211 -9.78 5.70 -7.74
N LEU A 212 -8.68 6.45 -7.63
CA LEU A 212 -8.72 7.90 -7.48
C LEU A 212 -9.40 8.58 -8.69
N GLY A 213 -9.11 8.11 -9.91
CA GLY A 213 -9.76 8.60 -11.12
C GLY A 213 -11.26 8.35 -11.14
N ILE A 214 -11.70 7.16 -10.72
CA ILE A 214 -13.12 6.83 -10.60
C ILE A 214 -13.78 7.73 -9.53
N GLN A 215 -13.15 7.93 -8.38
CA GLN A 215 -13.66 8.81 -7.34
C GLN A 215 -13.80 10.26 -7.83
N LEU A 216 -12.80 10.77 -8.56
CA LEU A 216 -12.84 12.10 -9.14
C LEU A 216 -13.98 12.24 -10.15
N LEU A 217 -14.21 11.24 -11.00
CA LEU A 217 -15.33 11.19 -11.95
C LEU A 217 -16.69 11.23 -11.23
N MET A 218 -16.81 10.49 -10.13
CA MET A 218 -18.06 10.37 -9.37
C MET A 218 -18.35 11.60 -8.48
N SER A 219 -17.31 12.20 -7.91
CA SER A 219 -17.45 13.36 -7.01
C SER A 219 -17.78 14.67 -7.74
N LYS A 220 -17.63 14.71 -9.05
CA LYS A 220 -17.75 15.94 -9.87
C LYS A 220 -16.82 17.08 -9.41
N SER A 221 -15.71 16.75 -8.75
CA SER A 221 -14.68 17.71 -8.37
C SER A 221 -13.84 18.09 -9.59
N ASP A 222 -13.50 19.37 -9.72
CA ASP A 222 -12.57 19.88 -10.73
C ASP A 222 -11.11 19.85 -10.25
N GLU A 223 -10.84 19.17 -9.14
CA GLU A 223 -9.49 19.03 -8.60
C GLU A 223 -8.60 18.20 -9.52
N THR A 224 -7.35 18.62 -9.61
CA THR A 224 -6.29 17.84 -10.25
C THR A 224 -5.46 17.20 -9.17
N LEU A 225 -5.35 15.87 -9.20
CA LEU A 225 -4.47 15.14 -8.31
C LEU A 225 -3.14 14.88 -9.02
N SER A 226 -2.04 15.16 -8.34
CA SER A 226 -0.71 14.95 -8.89
C SER A 226 0.17 14.21 -7.90
N PHE A 227 0.87 13.18 -8.39
CA PHE A 227 1.80 12.38 -7.61
C PHE A 227 3.13 12.32 -8.35
N ARG A 228 4.21 12.28 -7.60
CA ARG A 228 5.55 12.06 -8.15
C ARG A 228 6.14 10.77 -7.60
N ARG A 229 6.63 9.95 -8.51
CA ARG A 229 7.24 8.66 -8.22
C ARG A 229 8.58 8.55 -8.94
N GLY A 230 9.66 9.06 -8.30
CA GLY A 230 10.96 9.17 -8.97
C GLY A 230 10.87 10.09 -10.19
N ASN A 231 11.23 9.55 -11.36
CA ASN A 231 11.17 10.25 -12.65
C ASN A 231 9.81 10.08 -13.34
N LEU A 232 8.82 9.53 -12.66
CA LEU A 232 7.48 9.35 -13.16
C LEU A 232 6.52 10.32 -12.46
N GLY A 233 5.78 11.08 -13.25
CA GLY A 233 4.63 11.88 -12.82
C GLY A 233 3.34 11.12 -13.12
N ILE A 234 2.40 11.16 -12.17
CA ILE A 234 1.05 10.66 -12.35
C ILE A 234 0.11 11.82 -12.11
N ARG A 235 -0.68 12.18 -13.11
CA ARG A 235 -1.71 13.20 -12.98
C ARG A 235 -3.08 12.60 -13.26
N ILE A 236 -4.04 12.97 -12.44
CA ILE A 236 -5.43 12.56 -12.57
C ILE A 236 -6.23 13.86 -12.65
N LEU A 237 -6.85 14.10 -13.79
CA LEU A 237 -7.59 15.35 -14.02
C LEU A 237 -8.92 15.09 -14.71
N ARG A 238 -9.91 15.86 -14.34
CA ARG A 238 -11.19 15.90 -15.01
C ARG A 238 -11.11 16.79 -16.22
N VAL A 239 -11.71 16.35 -17.31
CA VAL A 239 -11.82 17.10 -18.55
C VAL A 239 -13.29 17.28 -18.87
N ASN A 240 -13.72 18.54 -18.88
CA ASN A 240 -15.07 18.91 -19.27
C ASN A 240 -15.22 18.88 -20.81
N PRO A 241 -16.43 18.68 -21.34
CA PRO A 241 -16.66 18.69 -22.78
C PRO A 241 -16.12 19.95 -23.45
N GLY A 242 -15.43 19.79 -24.58
CA GLY A 242 -14.87 20.90 -25.34
C GLY A 242 -13.62 21.57 -24.76
N VAL A 243 -13.16 21.13 -23.59
CA VAL A 243 -11.97 21.71 -22.92
C VAL A 243 -10.73 20.89 -23.22
N GLU A 244 -9.70 21.53 -23.75
CA GLU A 244 -8.38 20.90 -23.88
C GLU A 244 -7.65 20.96 -22.52
N PRO A 245 -7.08 19.82 -22.05
CA PRO A 245 -6.30 19.82 -20.81
C PRO A 245 -5.11 20.78 -20.91
N SER A 246 -5.06 21.76 -20.01
CA SER A 246 -3.95 22.71 -19.94
C SER A 246 -2.69 22.06 -19.38
N ASN A 247 -1.53 22.60 -19.76
CA ASN A 247 -0.21 22.23 -19.21
C ASN A 247 0.24 20.78 -19.42
N LEU A 248 -0.19 20.15 -20.55
CA LEU A 248 0.34 18.84 -20.94
C LEU A 248 1.58 19.04 -21.84
N ASN A 249 2.73 18.60 -21.36
CA ASN A 249 3.90 18.49 -22.22
C ASN A 249 3.83 17.15 -22.97
N ARG A 250 3.30 17.19 -24.19
CA ARG A 250 3.06 15.99 -25.00
C ARG A 250 4.33 15.18 -25.28
N GLY A 251 5.50 15.80 -25.27
CA GLY A 251 6.79 15.13 -25.47
C GLY A 251 7.24 14.27 -24.28
N LEU A 252 6.60 14.43 -23.12
CA LEU A 252 6.90 13.68 -21.91
C LEU A 252 5.84 12.61 -21.58
N LEU A 253 4.76 12.52 -22.36
CA LEU A 253 3.69 11.57 -22.10
C LEU A 253 4.16 10.13 -22.38
N LEU A 254 3.99 9.26 -21.38
CA LEU A 254 4.28 7.83 -21.48
C LEU A 254 3.02 7.02 -21.81
N LYS A 255 1.98 7.17 -20.99
CA LYS A 255 0.67 6.55 -21.20
C LYS A 255 -0.43 7.49 -20.72
N VAL A 256 -1.56 7.47 -21.41
CA VAL A 256 -2.77 8.17 -20.99
C VAL A 256 -3.93 7.20 -21.02
N PHE A 257 -4.68 7.17 -19.94
CA PHE A 257 -5.91 6.38 -19.86
C PHE A 257 -7.09 7.32 -19.69
N GLU A 258 -8.14 7.04 -20.41
CA GLU A 258 -9.42 7.70 -20.29
C GLU A 258 -10.33 6.86 -19.42
N ILE A 259 -10.93 7.49 -18.41
CA ILE A 259 -11.93 6.91 -17.53
C ILE A 259 -13.23 7.67 -17.80
N ARG A 260 -14.26 6.97 -18.25
CA ARG A 260 -15.55 7.56 -18.58
C ARG A 260 -16.69 6.76 -17.98
N ARG A 261 -17.82 7.43 -17.80
CA ARG A 261 -19.05 6.79 -17.41
C ARG A 261 -19.98 6.64 -18.62
N ILE A 262 -20.39 5.41 -18.88
CA ILE A 262 -21.38 5.11 -19.91
C ILE A 262 -22.56 4.45 -19.19
N ASN A 263 -23.68 5.17 -19.10
CA ASN A 263 -24.81 4.77 -18.29
C ASN A 263 -24.41 4.54 -16.82
N GLU A 264 -24.49 3.30 -16.33
CA GLU A 264 -24.10 2.89 -14.96
C GLU A 264 -22.72 2.25 -14.90
N LEU A 265 -22.05 2.05 -16.03
CA LEU A 265 -20.75 1.41 -16.12
C LEU A 265 -19.64 2.45 -16.18
N VAL A 266 -18.51 2.12 -15.55
CA VAL A 266 -17.26 2.87 -15.68
C VAL A 266 -16.35 2.10 -16.63
N GLU A 267 -15.95 2.75 -17.72
CA GLU A 267 -15.00 2.19 -18.67
C GLU A 267 -13.68 2.90 -18.56
N MET A 268 -12.60 2.14 -18.73
CA MET A 268 -11.25 2.66 -18.86
C MET A 268 -10.66 2.16 -20.18
N ARG A 269 -10.04 3.05 -20.94
CA ARG A 269 -9.28 2.68 -22.13
C ARG A 269 -7.96 3.44 -22.19
N GLN A 270 -6.93 2.80 -22.71
CA GLN A 270 -5.68 3.48 -23.05
C GLN A 270 -5.86 4.26 -24.35
N LEU A 271 -5.38 5.50 -24.37
CA LEU A 271 -5.36 6.34 -25.55
C LEU A 271 -4.05 6.11 -26.31
N GLY A 272 -4.14 5.75 -27.58
CA GLY A 272 -2.97 5.54 -28.45
C GLY A 272 -2.46 6.83 -29.10
N ASP A 273 -3.32 7.83 -29.28
CA ASP A 273 -2.98 9.13 -29.86
C ASP A 273 -3.30 10.25 -28.87
N PHE A 274 -2.29 11.05 -28.55
CA PHE A 274 -2.40 12.16 -27.60
C PHE A 274 -2.69 13.50 -28.29
N ARG A 275 -2.89 13.52 -29.62
CA ARG A 275 -3.06 14.77 -30.37
C ARG A 275 -4.38 15.46 -30.07
N ASN A 276 -5.43 14.68 -29.82
CA ASN A 276 -6.77 15.19 -29.52
C ASN A 276 -7.26 14.65 -28.18
N LEU A 277 -6.89 15.34 -27.12
CA LEU A 277 -7.38 15.03 -25.78
C LEU A 277 -8.71 15.74 -25.43
N THR A 278 -9.19 16.60 -26.33
CA THR A 278 -10.53 17.18 -26.26
C THR A 278 -11.60 16.12 -26.46
N SER A 279 -12.75 16.33 -25.88
CA SER A 279 -13.85 15.37 -25.89
C SER A 279 -15.18 16.09 -25.89
N ASP A 280 -16.17 15.49 -26.52
CA ASP A 280 -17.54 15.95 -26.48
C ASP A 280 -18.30 15.51 -25.24
N TYR A 281 -17.65 14.75 -24.35
CA TYR A 281 -18.22 14.25 -23.12
C TYR A 281 -17.24 14.41 -21.94
N GLU A 282 -17.82 14.39 -20.74
CA GLU A 282 -17.07 14.45 -19.51
C GLU A 282 -16.28 13.16 -19.27
N LYS A 283 -15.02 13.31 -18.86
CA LYS A 283 -14.11 12.20 -18.56
C LYS A 283 -13.06 12.58 -17.56
N VAL A 284 -12.39 11.57 -17.01
CA VAL A 284 -11.15 11.73 -16.24
C VAL A 284 -9.99 11.15 -17.05
N LEU A 285 -8.91 11.90 -17.14
CA LEU A 285 -7.66 11.44 -17.70
C LEU A 285 -6.71 11.05 -16.57
N LEU A 286 -6.19 9.83 -16.67
CA LEU A 286 -5.08 9.35 -15.88
C LEU A 286 -3.84 9.37 -16.76
N ILE A 287 -2.90 10.25 -16.43
CA ILE A 287 -1.77 10.60 -17.26
C ILE A 287 -0.48 10.17 -16.57
N TYR A 288 0.30 9.37 -17.25
CA TYR A 288 1.67 9.03 -16.89
C TYR A 288 2.64 9.81 -17.76
N GLU A 289 3.54 10.55 -17.12
CA GLU A 289 4.53 11.37 -17.81
C GLU A 289 5.94 11.18 -17.23
N SER A 290 6.94 11.26 -18.09
CA SER A 290 8.34 11.31 -17.66
C SER A 290 8.65 12.68 -17.07
N ILE A 291 9.22 12.72 -15.88
CA ILE A 291 9.71 13.95 -15.26
C ILE A 291 11.23 13.95 -15.43
N PRO A 292 11.83 14.94 -16.11
CA PRO A 292 13.27 15.07 -16.20
C PRO A 292 13.88 15.12 -14.80
N GLU A 293 15.00 14.46 -14.58
CA GLU A 293 15.80 14.69 -13.39
C GLU A 293 16.18 16.17 -13.41
N SER A 294 15.70 16.94 -12.43
CA SER A 294 16.21 18.27 -12.23
C SER A 294 17.69 18.12 -11.92
N THR A 295 18.54 18.60 -12.81
CA THR A 295 19.96 18.84 -12.51
C THR A 295 19.99 19.74 -11.28
N ALA A 296 20.20 19.13 -10.11
CA ALA A 296 20.38 19.80 -8.85
C ALA A 296 21.78 20.39 -8.78
#